data_986ffac3ae36fa3589f5ce43fc156e27
#
_entry.id   986ffac3ae36fa3589f5ce43fc156e27
#
_cell.length_a   1.000
_cell.length_b   1.000
_cell.length_c   1.000
_cell.angle_alpha   90.00
_cell.angle_beta   90.00
_cell.angle_gamma   90.00
#
_symmetry.space_group_name_H-M   'P 1'
#
loop_
_entity.id
_entity.type
_entity.pdbx_description
1 polymer ?
#
loop_
_entity_poly.entity_id
_entity_poly.type
_entity_poly.pdbx_seq_one_letter_code
_entity_poly.pdbx_strand_id
1 'polypeptide(L)'
;MPEPYPVDPLGYLTDTQAWDRDFADSRAAADGLSLSAEHWQILDLLRGHYAEFGSAPPMRLLTRLVTQRLGAELGNSRALYRLFPEGPAKMACKYAGLPKPVSCI
;
A
#
# COMPACT_ATOMS: atom_id res chain seq x y z
N MET A 1 6.40 18.09 15.66
CA MET A 1 7.63 17.63 14.99
C MET A 1 7.42 17.65 13.50
N PRO A 2 8.35 18.23 12.77
CA PRO A 2 8.24 18.14 11.32
C PRO A 2 8.34 16.69 10.87
N GLU A 3 7.60 16.37 9.84
CA GLU A 3 7.60 15.04 9.27
C GLU A 3 8.96 14.79 8.61
N PRO A 4 9.67 13.72 8.97
CA PRO A 4 10.98 13.46 8.36
C PRO A 4 10.88 12.94 6.92
N TYR A 5 9.67 12.66 6.46
CA TYR A 5 9.47 12.07 5.14
C TYR A 5 8.92 13.08 4.16
N PRO A 6 9.43 13.12 2.92
CA PRO A 6 8.85 14.00 1.90
C PRO A 6 7.53 13.42 1.40
N VAL A 7 6.43 14.09 1.75
CA VAL A 7 5.09 13.63 1.37
C VAL A 7 4.34 14.73 0.64
N ASP A 8 3.40 14.31 -0.22
CA ASP A 8 2.53 15.25 -0.90
C ASP A 8 1.33 15.62 0.00
N PRO A 9 0.46 16.53 -0.44
CA PRO A 9 -0.67 16.97 0.39
C PRO A 9 -1.64 15.86 0.77
N LEU A 10 -1.64 14.75 0.04
CA LEU A 10 -2.50 13.61 0.34
C LEU A 10 -1.83 12.60 1.27
N GLY A 11 -0.56 12.82 1.60
CA GLY A 11 0.18 11.93 2.48
C GLY A 11 0.95 10.83 1.77
N TYR A 12 1.02 10.86 0.45
CA TYR A 12 1.81 9.89 -0.30
C TYR A 12 3.27 10.34 -0.32
N LEU A 13 4.17 9.37 -0.15
CA LEU A 13 5.60 9.64 -0.18
C LEU A 13 6.03 10.08 -1.57
N THR A 14 6.77 11.19 -1.67
CA THR A 14 7.20 11.70 -2.97
C THR A 14 8.50 11.07 -3.46
N ASP A 15 9.23 10.40 -2.58
CA ASP A 15 10.46 9.70 -2.92
C ASP A 15 10.38 8.28 -2.37
N THR A 16 10.18 7.30 -3.25
CA THR A 16 10.00 5.92 -2.82
C THR A 16 11.23 5.34 -2.11
N GLN A 17 12.39 5.93 -2.30
CA GLN A 17 13.60 5.47 -1.63
C GLN A 17 13.71 5.97 -0.20
N ALA A 18 12.92 6.97 0.17
CA ALA A 18 12.87 7.45 1.54
C ALA A 18 11.99 6.59 2.44
N TRP A 19 11.34 5.58 1.89
CA TRP A 19 10.42 4.71 2.64
C TRP A 19 11.16 3.81 3.62
N ASP A 20 10.54 3.62 4.78
CA ASP A 20 10.94 2.56 5.72
C ASP A 20 9.69 2.07 6.44
N ARG A 21 9.87 1.07 7.30
CA ARG A 21 8.73 0.46 8.00
C ARG A 21 8.08 1.46 8.95
N ASP A 22 8.85 2.36 9.54
CA ASP A 22 8.31 3.38 10.42
C ASP A 22 7.37 4.32 9.68
N PHE A 23 7.67 4.63 8.43
CA PHE A 23 6.76 5.44 7.62
C PHE A 23 5.40 4.74 7.47
N ALA A 24 5.43 3.45 7.12
CA ALA A 24 4.19 2.69 6.95
C ALA A 24 3.38 2.65 8.25
N ASP A 25 4.05 2.36 9.37
CA ASP A 25 3.38 2.33 10.65
C ASP A 25 2.78 3.67 11.02
N SER A 26 3.51 4.77 10.79
CA SER A 26 3.02 6.09 11.16
C SER A 26 1.85 6.52 10.27
N ARG A 27 1.89 6.20 8.98
CA ARG A 27 0.77 6.53 8.10
C ARG A 27 -0.47 5.72 8.44
N ALA A 28 -0.30 4.44 8.75
CA ALA A 28 -1.42 3.60 9.15
C ALA A 28 -2.01 4.08 10.47
N ALA A 29 -1.16 4.44 11.43
CA ALA A 29 -1.62 4.94 12.71
C ALA A 29 -2.43 6.24 12.55
N ALA A 30 -2.02 7.10 11.63
CA ALA A 30 -2.75 8.33 11.35
C ALA A 30 -4.16 8.05 10.83
N ASP A 31 -4.36 6.90 10.18
CA ASP A 31 -5.66 6.47 9.68
C ASP A 31 -6.39 5.55 10.66
N GLY A 32 -5.83 5.35 11.85
CA GLY A 32 -6.45 4.50 12.86
C GLY A 32 -6.22 3.01 12.66
N LEU A 33 -5.21 2.64 11.89
CA LEU A 33 -4.92 1.25 11.59
C LEU A 33 -3.64 0.77 12.23
N SER A 34 -3.64 -0.50 12.64
CA SER A 34 -2.44 -1.21 13.06
C SER A 34 -2.10 -2.24 11.99
N LEU A 35 -0.87 -2.23 11.49
CA LEU A 35 -0.48 -3.13 10.42
C LEU A 35 -0.22 -4.54 10.96
N SER A 36 -0.96 -5.50 10.43
CA SER A 36 -0.79 -6.91 10.75
C SER A 36 0.20 -7.56 9.78
N ALA A 37 0.51 -8.84 10.03
CA ALA A 37 1.36 -9.59 9.11
C ALA A 37 0.80 -9.60 7.69
N GLU A 38 -0.51 -9.70 7.56
CA GLU A 38 -1.15 -9.69 6.24
C GLU A 38 -0.98 -8.35 5.54
N HIS A 39 -1.09 -7.25 6.28
CA HIS A 39 -0.81 -5.94 5.73
C HIS A 39 0.61 -5.87 5.19
N TRP A 40 1.58 -6.32 5.99
CA TRP A 40 2.98 -6.27 5.60
C TRP A 40 3.27 -7.11 4.36
N GLN A 41 2.62 -8.26 4.22
CA GLN A 41 2.79 -9.09 3.03
C GLN A 41 2.34 -8.35 1.78
N ILE A 42 1.24 -7.61 1.88
CA ILE A 42 0.72 -6.84 0.75
C ILE A 42 1.63 -5.65 0.45
N LEU A 43 2.13 -4.97 1.48
CA LEU A 43 3.05 -3.85 1.25
C LEU A 43 4.35 -4.32 0.58
N ASP A 44 4.89 -5.44 1.02
CA ASP A 44 6.10 -5.99 0.41
C ASP A 44 5.86 -6.37 -1.04
N LEU A 45 4.70 -6.96 -1.33
CA LEU A 45 4.31 -7.31 -2.69
C LEU A 45 4.26 -6.06 -3.58
N LEU A 46 3.65 -4.99 -3.08
CA LEU A 46 3.54 -3.75 -3.82
C LEU A 46 4.89 -3.11 -4.08
N ARG A 47 5.76 -3.09 -3.10
CA ARG A 47 7.08 -2.51 -3.29
C ARG A 47 7.90 -3.31 -4.30
N GLY A 48 7.79 -4.63 -4.26
CA GLY A 48 8.43 -5.49 -5.25
C GLY A 48 7.91 -5.24 -6.66
N HIS A 49 6.60 -5.09 -6.79
CA HIS A 49 5.99 -4.80 -8.08
C HIS A 49 6.46 -3.44 -8.63
N TYR A 50 6.49 -2.43 -7.78
CA TYR A 50 6.92 -1.11 -8.20
C TYR A 50 8.40 -1.11 -8.61
N ALA A 51 9.24 -1.83 -7.87
CA ALA A 51 10.66 -1.92 -8.20
C ALA A 51 10.88 -2.58 -9.56
N GLU A 52 10.00 -3.53 -9.94
CA GLU A 52 10.13 -4.24 -11.20
C GLU A 52 9.50 -3.48 -12.37
N PHE A 53 8.34 -2.87 -12.17
CA PHE A 53 7.57 -2.28 -13.26
C PHE A 53 7.50 -0.76 -13.26
N GLY A 54 7.92 -0.12 -12.18
CA GLY A 54 7.96 1.33 -12.12
C GLY A 54 6.61 2.01 -11.96
N SER A 55 5.57 1.26 -11.63
CA SER A 55 4.23 1.83 -11.44
C SER A 55 3.48 1.09 -10.35
N ALA A 56 2.53 1.79 -9.72
CA ALA A 56 1.67 1.20 -8.70
C ALA A 56 0.48 0.53 -9.37
N PRO A 57 0.09 -0.68 -8.93
CA PRO A 57 -1.01 -1.40 -9.58
C PRO A 57 -2.36 -0.82 -9.19
N PRO A 58 -3.31 -0.73 -10.13
CA PRO A 58 -4.69 -0.42 -9.79
C PRO A 58 -5.34 -1.59 -9.06
N MET A 59 -6.53 -1.37 -8.51
CA MET A 59 -7.20 -2.36 -7.66
C MET A 59 -7.33 -3.74 -8.30
N ARG A 60 -7.69 -3.78 -9.59
CA ARG A 60 -7.87 -5.06 -10.28
C ARG A 60 -6.58 -5.86 -10.32
N LEU A 61 -5.48 -5.19 -10.66
CA LEU A 61 -4.18 -5.86 -10.73
C LEU A 61 -3.70 -6.24 -9.34
N LEU A 62 -3.92 -5.38 -8.35
CA LEU A 62 -3.56 -5.69 -6.98
C LEU A 62 -4.23 -6.97 -6.51
N THR A 63 -5.53 -7.11 -6.76
CA THR A 63 -6.28 -8.30 -6.38
C THR A 63 -5.67 -9.54 -7.01
N ARG A 64 -5.34 -9.45 -8.30
CA ARG A 64 -4.73 -10.57 -9.03
C ARG A 64 -3.37 -10.94 -8.47
N LEU A 65 -2.54 -9.93 -8.18
CA LEU A 65 -1.21 -10.18 -7.64
C LEU A 65 -1.28 -10.84 -6.27
N VAL A 66 -2.19 -10.38 -5.43
CA VAL A 66 -2.36 -10.96 -4.09
C VAL A 66 -2.82 -12.41 -4.22
N THR A 67 -3.76 -12.69 -5.14
CA THR A 67 -4.20 -14.06 -5.37
C THR A 67 -3.05 -14.96 -5.78
N GLN A 68 -2.21 -14.48 -6.70
CA GLN A 68 -1.10 -15.28 -7.23
C GLN A 68 0.00 -15.52 -6.20
N ARG A 69 0.26 -14.55 -5.33
CA ARG A 69 1.39 -14.63 -4.41
C ARG A 69 1.00 -15.04 -3.01
N LEU A 70 -0.20 -14.69 -2.57
CA LEU A 70 -0.62 -14.89 -1.18
C LEU A 70 -1.87 -15.78 -1.05
N GLY A 71 -2.48 -16.14 -2.16
CA GLY A 71 -3.61 -17.06 -2.17
C GLY A 71 -4.96 -16.36 -2.28
N ALA A 72 -5.97 -17.14 -2.66
CA ALA A 72 -7.31 -16.61 -2.93
C ALA A 72 -8.02 -16.13 -1.67
N GLU A 73 -7.63 -16.63 -0.50
CA GLU A 73 -8.25 -16.19 0.75
C GLU A 73 -7.98 -14.71 1.03
N LEU A 74 -6.83 -14.22 0.61
CA LEU A 74 -6.46 -12.83 0.77
C LEU A 74 -6.69 -12.05 -0.51
N GLY A 75 -6.62 -12.70 -1.66
CA GLY A 75 -6.73 -12.09 -2.96
C GLY A 75 -8.15 -11.92 -3.46
N ASN A 76 -8.98 -11.26 -2.65
CA ASN A 76 -10.35 -10.93 -3.05
C ASN A 76 -10.74 -9.60 -2.45
N SER A 77 -11.74 -8.95 -3.05
CA SER A 77 -12.15 -7.62 -2.64
C SER A 77 -12.56 -7.55 -1.17
N ARG A 78 -13.30 -8.55 -0.71
CA ARG A 78 -13.79 -8.54 0.68
C ARG A 78 -12.63 -8.54 1.67
N ALA A 79 -11.65 -9.41 1.46
CA ALA A 79 -10.50 -9.50 2.36
C ALA A 79 -9.66 -8.24 2.29
N LEU A 80 -9.44 -7.70 1.09
CA LEU A 80 -8.64 -6.50 0.92
C LEU A 80 -9.32 -5.27 1.54
N TYR A 81 -10.64 -5.14 1.41
CA TYR A 81 -11.37 -4.05 2.05
C TYR A 81 -11.43 -4.21 3.56
N ARG A 82 -11.34 -5.42 4.07
CA ARG A 82 -11.23 -5.63 5.52
C ARG A 82 -9.91 -5.11 6.04
N LEU A 83 -8.82 -5.31 5.29
CA LEU A 83 -7.49 -4.85 5.68
C LEU A 83 -7.31 -3.35 5.45
N PHE A 84 -7.88 -2.82 4.37
CA PHE A 84 -7.74 -1.42 3.98
C PHE A 84 -9.13 -0.84 3.68
N PRO A 85 -9.88 -0.47 4.73
CA PRO A 85 -11.31 -0.16 4.58
C PRO A 85 -11.67 1.00 3.65
N GLU A 86 -10.74 1.95 3.45
CA GLU A 86 -11.03 3.12 2.63
C GLU A 86 -10.51 3.02 1.21
N GLY A 87 -10.13 1.84 0.79
CA GLY A 87 -9.66 1.60 -0.57
C GLY A 87 -8.31 0.93 -0.59
N PRO A 88 -8.27 -0.39 -0.85
CA PRO A 88 -7.04 -1.15 -0.73
C PRO A 88 -5.89 -0.64 -1.62
N ALA A 89 -6.17 -0.33 -2.88
CA ALA A 89 -5.09 0.13 -3.76
C ALA A 89 -4.50 1.45 -3.27
N LYS A 90 -5.35 2.40 -2.89
CA LYS A 90 -4.90 3.70 -2.43
C LYS A 90 -4.19 3.63 -1.10
N MET A 91 -4.81 2.98 -0.12
CA MET A 91 -4.24 2.90 1.23
C MET A 91 -2.93 2.11 1.23
N ALA A 92 -2.92 0.96 0.56
CA ALA A 92 -1.73 0.14 0.52
C ALA A 92 -0.57 0.84 -0.17
N CYS A 93 -0.83 1.54 -1.27
CA CYS A 93 0.22 2.31 -1.95
C CYS A 93 0.74 3.44 -1.06
N LYS A 94 -0.14 4.11 -0.34
CA LYS A 94 0.28 5.18 0.56
C LYS A 94 1.23 4.64 1.63
N TYR A 95 0.87 3.52 2.27
CA TYR A 95 1.71 2.94 3.32
C TYR A 95 2.99 2.32 2.75
N ALA A 96 2.94 1.82 1.53
CA ALA A 96 4.11 1.22 0.89
C ALA A 96 5.09 2.25 0.33
N GLY A 97 4.77 3.54 0.45
CA GLY A 97 5.65 4.59 -0.04
C GLY A 97 5.66 4.73 -1.55
N LEU A 98 4.58 4.33 -2.20
CA LEU A 98 4.44 4.39 -3.65
C LEU A 98 3.56 5.58 -4.05
N PRO A 99 3.65 6.02 -5.31
CA PRO A 99 2.74 7.07 -5.78
C PRO A 99 1.30 6.60 -5.78
N LYS A 100 0.38 7.56 -5.77
CA LYS A 100 -1.03 7.26 -5.87
C LYS A 100 -1.30 6.48 -7.16
N PRO A 101 -2.13 5.41 -7.12
CA PRO A 101 -2.45 4.67 -8.33
C PRO A 101 -3.10 5.57 -9.37
N VAL A 102 -2.74 5.36 -10.64
CA VAL A 102 -3.25 6.18 -11.74
C VAL A 102 -4.74 5.97 -11.93
N SER A 103 -5.19 4.73 -11.81
CA SER A 103 -6.58 4.37 -11.96
C SER A 103 -7.20 4.12 -10.60
N CYS A 104 -8.41 4.62 -10.41
CA CYS A 104 -9.15 4.42 -9.16
C CYS A 104 -10.06 3.20 -9.20
N ILE A 105 -10.03 2.45 -10.26
CA ILE A 105 -10.95 1.33 -10.45
C ILE A 105 -10.30 0.01 -10.16
#